data_ac8358f18af21e26a5bfc8da63a80cb5
#
_entry.id   ac8358f18af21e26a5bfc8da63a80cb5
#
_cell.length_a   1.000
_cell.length_b   1.000
_cell.length_c   1.000
_cell.angle_alpha   90.00
_cell.angle_beta   90.00
_cell.angle_gamma   90.00
#
_symmetry.space_group_name_H-M   'P 1'
#
loop_
_entity.id
_entity.type
_entity.pdbx_description
1 polymer ?
#
loop_
_entity_poly.entity_id
_entity_poly.type
_entity_poly.pdbx_seq_one_letter_code
_entity_poly.pdbx_strand_id
1 'polypeptide(L)'
;QAQQKIWNIYQQLNRSQKLYLIGCVLALNTLFWNLTPFNDLFKTILVLLSLFWAGGITSDFLYFYHKVWGTTLGKVALVTLYALLTNITYGFADQLVNLIIGYESSGLNRVTNFVAIMIIPIVFFLVTFIVFLLLILLCQFYVVYVIWTKEKGNTKENYSGWTCAARFLIYPFIFTLLFTFGDKYKDKYSNFISEKAKSYIYDFEAKKHSRCVTPDGTKVITISSD
;
A
#
# COMPACT_ATOMS: atom_id res chain seq x y z
N GLN A 1 -23.81 4.75 36.35
CA GLN A 1 -24.63 4.12 35.31
C GLN A 1 -24.17 4.44 33.88
N ALA A 2 -23.86 5.70 33.54
CA ALA A 2 -23.38 6.06 32.17
C ALA A 2 -22.04 5.41 31.83
N GLN A 3 -21.07 5.39 32.74
CA GLN A 3 -19.75 4.77 32.55
C GLN A 3 -19.85 3.27 32.32
N GLN A 4 -20.68 2.55 33.05
CA GLN A 4 -20.90 1.11 32.85
C GLN A 4 -21.54 0.83 31.49
N LYS A 5 -22.47 1.66 31.06
CA LYS A 5 -23.12 1.51 29.76
C LYS A 5 -22.13 1.72 28.59
N ILE A 6 -21.27 2.74 28.69
CA ILE A 6 -20.19 3.00 27.70
C ILE A 6 -19.20 1.84 27.66
N TRP A 7 -18.81 1.32 28.83
CA TRP A 7 -17.88 0.19 28.93
C TRP A 7 -18.44 -1.09 28.30
N ASN A 8 -19.71 -1.39 28.53
CA ASN A 8 -20.39 -2.53 27.94
C ASN A 8 -20.48 -2.41 26.40
N ILE A 9 -20.77 -1.20 25.89
CA ILE A 9 -20.78 -0.92 24.46
C ILE A 9 -19.38 -1.15 23.87
N TYR A 10 -18.34 -0.62 24.52
CA TYR A 10 -16.95 -0.78 24.08
C TYR A 10 -16.50 -2.26 24.01
N GLN A 11 -16.91 -3.07 24.99
CA GLN A 11 -16.59 -4.49 25.00
C GLN A 11 -17.22 -5.27 23.84
N GLN A 12 -18.42 -4.87 23.39
CA GLN A 12 -19.13 -5.51 22.29
C GLN A 12 -18.57 -5.14 20.90
N LEU A 13 -17.70 -4.14 20.82
CA LEU A 13 -17.09 -3.71 19.57
C LEU A 13 -16.01 -4.68 19.09
N ASN A 14 -15.98 -4.94 17.78
CA ASN A 14 -14.91 -5.68 17.12
C ASN A 14 -13.57 -4.91 17.18
N ARG A 15 -12.45 -5.60 16.93
CA ARG A 15 -11.11 -5.01 16.99
C ARG A 15 -10.96 -3.78 16.07
N SER A 16 -11.41 -3.86 14.82
CA SER A 16 -11.38 -2.74 13.88
C SER A 16 -12.24 -1.56 14.35
N GLN A 17 -13.44 -1.83 14.89
CA GLN A 17 -14.35 -0.82 15.44
C GLN A 17 -13.73 -0.06 16.61
N LYS A 18 -13.03 -0.75 17.50
CA LYS A 18 -12.30 -0.13 18.64
C LYS A 18 -11.22 0.83 18.14
N LEU A 19 -10.44 0.42 17.14
CA LEU A 19 -9.40 1.25 16.55
C LEU A 19 -9.96 2.50 15.86
N TYR A 20 -11.05 2.36 15.10
CA TYR A 20 -11.74 3.51 14.50
C TYR A 20 -12.29 4.46 15.56
N LEU A 21 -12.87 3.94 16.63
CA LEU A 21 -13.40 4.76 17.71
C LEU A 21 -12.31 5.54 18.42
N ILE A 22 -11.19 4.92 18.76
CA ILE A 22 -10.04 5.61 19.36
C ILE A 22 -9.53 6.72 18.45
N GLY A 23 -9.36 6.45 17.16
CA GLY A 23 -8.96 7.45 16.19
C GLY A 23 -9.96 8.62 16.07
N CYS A 24 -11.27 8.34 16.08
CA CYS A 24 -12.30 9.38 16.07
C CYS A 24 -12.28 10.25 17.34
N VAL A 25 -12.05 9.65 18.51
CA VAL A 25 -11.89 10.40 19.77
C VAL A 25 -10.66 11.31 19.71
N LEU A 26 -9.54 10.83 19.17
CA LEU A 26 -8.35 11.65 18.95
C LEU A 26 -8.63 12.80 17.97
N ALA A 27 -9.35 12.55 16.87
CA ALA A 27 -9.73 13.56 15.90
C ALA A 27 -10.63 14.66 16.54
N LEU A 28 -11.59 14.27 17.35
CA LEU A 28 -12.43 15.20 18.08
C LEU A 28 -11.62 16.05 19.07
N ASN A 29 -10.66 15.45 19.77
CA ASN A 29 -9.78 16.20 20.65
C ASN A 29 -8.99 17.29 19.90
N THR A 30 -8.50 17.03 18.69
CA THR A 30 -7.79 18.06 17.90
C THR A 30 -8.69 19.24 17.55
N LEU A 31 -9.98 18.98 17.27
CA LEU A 31 -10.97 20.02 16.97
C LEU A 31 -11.33 20.86 18.21
N PHE A 32 -11.50 20.21 19.38
CA PHE A 32 -11.88 20.92 20.61
C PHE A 32 -10.77 21.79 21.19
N TRP A 33 -9.51 21.41 21.01
CA TRP A 33 -8.38 22.15 21.58
C TRP A 33 -7.85 23.26 20.65
N ASN A 34 -8.53 23.56 19.53
CA ASN A 34 -8.10 24.56 18.54
C ASN A 34 -6.61 24.49 18.23
N LEU A 35 -6.08 23.25 18.14
CA LEU A 35 -4.68 23.02 17.85
C LEU A 35 -4.38 23.51 16.43
N THR A 36 -3.47 24.48 16.33
CA THR A 36 -3.03 24.98 15.02
C THR A 36 -2.13 23.94 14.34
N PRO A 37 -2.15 23.85 12.99
CA PRO A 37 -1.34 22.86 12.25
C PRO A 37 0.18 23.03 12.46
N PHE A 38 0.63 24.14 12.99
CA PHE A 38 2.03 24.44 13.29
C PHE A 38 2.50 23.91 14.65
N ASN A 39 1.58 23.43 15.49
CA ASN A 39 1.92 22.91 16.82
C ASN A 39 2.44 21.46 16.69
N ASP A 40 3.58 21.13 17.32
CA ASP A 40 4.15 19.78 17.32
C ASP A 40 3.23 18.75 17.97
N LEU A 41 2.43 19.18 18.94
CA LEU A 41 1.41 18.36 19.57
C LEU A 41 0.32 17.95 18.57
N PHE A 42 -0.11 18.86 17.68
CA PHE A 42 -1.04 18.55 16.60
C PHE A 42 -0.47 17.50 15.64
N LYS A 43 0.80 17.65 15.23
CA LYS A 43 1.48 16.69 14.35
C LYS A 43 1.55 15.31 14.99
N THR A 44 1.89 15.24 16.29
CA THR A 44 1.97 13.99 17.04
C THR A 44 0.61 13.29 17.11
N ILE A 45 -0.46 14.02 17.42
CA ILE A 45 -1.81 13.48 17.46
C ILE A 45 -2.25 13.00 16.08
N LEU A 46 -1.93 13.74 15.02
CA LEU A 46 -2.26 13.35 13.65
C LEU A 46 -1.56 12.06 13.22
N VAL A 47 -0.30 11.87 13.63
CA VAL A 47 0.42 10.60 13.41
C VAL A 47 -0.24 9.46 14.17
N LEU A 48 -0.55 9.64 15.45
CA LEU A 48 -1.23 8.63 16.27
C LEU A 48 -2.59 8.25 15.68
N LEU A 49 -3.40 9.23 15.34
CA LEU A 49 -4.69 9.05 14.68
C LEU A 49 -4.56 8.23 13.39
N SER A 50 -3.60 8.59 12.54
CA SER A 50 -3.33 7.87 11.30
C SER A 50 -2.92 6.42 11.56
N LEU A 51 -2.12 6.15 12.60
CA LEU A 51 -1.73 4.79 12.99
C LEU A 51 -2.92 3.96 13.47
N PHE A 52 -3.81 4.53 14.31
CA PHE A 52 -5.01 3.82 14.77
C PHE A 52 -5.96 3.51 13.61
N TRP A 53 -6.18 4.45 12.71
CA TRP A 53 -7.03 4.23 11.53
C TRP A 53 -6.41 3.24 10.54
N ALA A 54 -5.11 3.33 10.28
CA ALA A 54 -4.39 2.35 9.48
C ALA A 54 -4.48 0.93 10.09
N GLY A 55 -4.34 0.83 11.44
CA GLY A 55 -4.53 -0.43 12.16
C GLY A 55 -5.95 -1.00 12.02
N GLY A 56 -6.98 -0.14 12.05
CA GLY A 56 -8.36 -0.53 11.80
C GLY A 56 -8.57 -1.07 10.39
N ILE A 57 -8.07 -0.36 9.38
CA ILE A 57 -8.12 -0.77 7.97
C ILE A 57 -7.35 -2.09 7.77
N THR A 58 -6.15 -2.22 8.34
CA THR A 58 -5.36 -3.46 8.28
C THR A 58 -6.13 -4.64 8.90
N SER A 59 -6.82 -4.42 10.02
CA SER A 59 -7.65 -5.44 10.65
C SER A 59 -8.81 -5.88 9.75
N ASP A 60 -9.49 -4.93 9.08
CA ASP A 60 -10.56 -5.23 8.13
C ASP A 60 -10.01 -5.98 6.90
N PHE A 61 -8.84 -5.55 6.40
CA PHE A 61 -8.17 -6.22 5.28
C PHE A 61 -7.76 -7.66 5.63
N LEU A 62 -7.17 -7.88 6.81
CA LEU A 62 -6.80 -9.22 7.27
C LEU A 62 -8.02 -10.13 7.43
N TYR A 63 -9.14 -9.60 7.94
CA TYR A 63 -10.38 -10.34 8.03
C TYR A 63 -10.88 -10.77 6.64
N PHE A 64 -10.88 -9.84 5.67
CA PHE A 64 -11.26 -10.14 4.29
C PHE A 64 -10.30 -11.14 3.65
N TYR A 65 -8.99 -10.96 3.82
CA TYR A 65 -7.96 -11.87 3.32
C TYR A 65 -8.16 -13.29 3.83
N HIS A 66 -8.37 -13.47 5.13
CA HIS A 66 -8.62 -14.80 5.70
C HIS A 66 -9.91 -15.44 5.15
N LYS A 67 -10.94 -14.63 4.93
CA LYS A 67 -12.19 -15.13 4.34
C LYS A 67 -12.00 -15.58 2.89
N VAL A 68 -11.25 -14.82 2.09
CA VAL A 68 -10.91 -15.19 0.70
C VAL A 68 -10.00 -16.42 0.68
N TRP A 69 -8.95 -16.42 1.49
CA TRP A 69 -7.99 -17.52 1.59
C TRP A 69 -8.64 -18.83 2.09
N GLY A 70 -9.70 -18.75 2.86
CA GLY A 70 -10.49 -19.90 3.32
C GLY A 70 -11.22 -20.66 2.21
N THR A 71 -11.35 -20.08 1.01
CA THR A 71 -12.02 -20.69 -0.14
C THR A 71 -11.03 -21.16 -1.19
N THR A 72 -11.31 -22.27 -1.86
CA THR A 72 -10.45 -22.79 -2.94
C THR A 72 -10.32 -21.79 -4.08
N LEU A 73 -11.43 -21.19 -4.50
CA LEU A 73 -11.44 -20.15 -5.54
C LEU A 73 -10.59 -18.93 -5.14
N GLY A 74 -10.69 -18.50 -3.89
CA GLY A 74 -9.91 -17.39 -3.36
C GLY A 74 -8.41 -17.65 -3.36
N LYS A 75 -7.98 -18.87 -3.01
CA LYS A 75 -6.56 -19.27 -3.11
C LYS A 75 -6.05 -19.17 -4.54
N VAL A 76 -6.79 -19.75 -5.49
CA VAL A 76 -6.42 -19.70 -6.91
C VAL A 76 -6.33 -18.25 -7.40
N ALA A 77 -7.32 -17.43 -7.07
CA ALA A 77 -7.33 -16.02 -7.45
C ALA A 77 -6.12 -15.26 -6.89
N LEU A 78 -5.77 -15.47 -5.61
CA LEU A 78 -4.60 -14.83 -4.99
C LEU A 78 -3.28 -15.28 -5.60
N VAL A 79 -3.12 -16.58 -5.89
CA VAL A 79 -1.92 -17.11 -6.55
C VAL A 79 -1.78 -16.55 -7.97
N THR A 80 -2.88 -16.50 -8.72
CA THR A 80 -2.90 -15.91 -10.06
C THR A 80 -2.56 -14.42 -10.01
N LEU A 81 -3.12 -13.67 -9.06
CA LEU A 81 -2.81 -12.26 -8.85
C LEU A 81 -1.32 -12.08 -8.53
N TYR A 82 -0.75 -12.90 -7.65
CA TYR A 82 0.67 -12.85 -7.33
C TYR A 82 1.55 -13.09 -8.58
N ALA A 83 1.22 -14.10 -9.39
CA ALA A 83 1.94 -14.39 -10.62
C ALA A 83 1.87 -13.23 -11.62
N LEU A 84 0.69 -12.61 -11.79
CA LEU A 84 0.51 -11.43 -12.64
C LEU A 84 1.36 -10.24 -12.15
N LEU A 85 1.33 -9.96 -10.84
CA LEU A 85 2.11 -8.86 -10.25
C LEU A 85 3.61 -9.10 -10.40
N THR A 86 4.07 -10.34 -10.26
CA THR A 86 5.47 -10.69 -10.48
C THR A 86 5.87 -10.41 -11.93
N ASN A 87 5.09 -10.85 -12.91
CA ASN A 87 5.35 -10.59 -14.32
C ASN A 87 5.37 -9.08 -14.65
N ILE A 88 4.42 -8.33 -14.12
CA ILE A 88 4.38 -6.85 -14.28
C ILE A 88 5.64 -6.22 -13.69
N THR A 89 6.06 -6.66 -12.50
CA THR A 89 7.26 -6.14 -11.83
C THR A 89 8.52 -6.42 -12.66
N TYR A 90 8.65 -7.62 -13.22
CA TYR A 90 9.75 -7.95 -14.11
C TYR A 90 9.73 -7.12 -15.40
N GLY A 91 8.56 -6.91 -16.00
CA GLY A 91 8.43 -6.07 -17.20
C GLY A 91 8.88 -4.63 -16.95
N PHE A 92 8.53 -4.04 -15.81
CA PHE A 92 9.01 -2.71 -15.43
C PHE A 92 10.51 -2.68 -15.16
N ALA A 93 11.06 -3.73 -14.50
CA ALA A 93 12.48 -3.83 -14.25
C ALA A 93 13.29 -3.91 -15.55
N ASP A 94 12.82 -4.72 -16.48
CA ASP A 94 13.43 -4.88 -17.79
C ASP A 94 13.45 -3.57 -18.58
N GLN A 95 12.31 -2.87 -18.63
CA GLN A 95 12.20 -1.54 -19.26
C GLN A 95 13.14 -0.52 -18.63
N LEU A 96 13.27 -0.51 -17.29
CA LEU A 96 14.15 0.42 -16.59
C LEU A 96 15.63 0.12 -16.90
N VAL A 97 16.02 -1.16 -16.88
CA VAL A 97 17.39 -1.57 -17.23
C VAL A 97 17.70 -1.21 -18.68
N ASN A 98 16.78 -1.48 -19.61
CA ASN A 98 16.91 -1.09 -21.02
C ASN A 98 17.08 0.44 -21.17
N LEU A 99 16.28 1.24 -20.48
CA LEU A 99 16.38 2.70 -20.50
C LEU A 99 17.73 3.21 -20.00
N ILE A 100 18.32 2.55 -19.00
CA ILE A 100 19.63 2.92 -18.41
C ILE A 100 20.78 2.60 -19.36
N ILE A 101 20.72 1.46 -20.03
CA ILE A 101 21.80 0.95 -20.90
C ILE A 101 21.67 1.50 -22.31
N GLY A 102 20.47 1.82 -22.74
CA GLY A 102 20.15 2.24 -24.12
C GLY A 102 20.20 1.07 -25.12
N TYR A 103 20.13 -0.17 -24.63
CA TYR A 103 20.17 -1.39 -25.42
C TYR A 103 19.29 -2.49 -24.81
N GLU A 104 19.02 -3.56 -25.55
CA GLU A 104 18.20 -4.68 -25.09
C GLU A 104 18.81 -5.37 -23.86
N SER A 105 17.99 -5.58 -22.82
CA SER A 105 18.41 -6.10 -21.52
C SER A 105 18.50 -7.62 -21.44
N SER A 106 18.27 -8.34 -22.55
CA SER A 106 18.14 -9.80 -22.60
C SER A 106 19.32 -10.60 -22.01
N GLY A 107 20.51 -10.00 -21.95
CA GLY A 107 21.70 -10.59 -21.32
C GLY A 107 21.92 -10.23 -19.85
N LEU A 108 21.12 -9.36 -19.24
CA LEU A 108 21.37 -8.76 -17.93
C LEU A 108 20.43 -9.26 -16.83
N ASN A 109 20.17 -10.56 -16.82
CA ASN A 109 19.18 -11.18 -15.92
C ASN A 109 19.42 -10.91 -14.44
N ARG A 110 20.69 -10.81 -14.00
CA ARG A 110 21.01 -10.58 -12.57
C ARG A 110 20.57 -9.20 -12.13
N VAL A 111 20.91 -8.18 -12.92
CA VAL A 111 20.51 -6.79 -12.61
C VAL A 111 19.02 -6.61 -12.71
N THR A 112 18.36 -7.18 -13.71
CA THR A 112 16.90 -7.15 -13.85
C THR A 112 16.22 -7.73 -12.62
N ASN A 113 16.73 -8.84 -12.07
CA ASN A 113 16.21 -9.43 -10.82
C ASN A 113 16.37 -8.49 -9.62
N PHE A 114 17.54 -7.85 -9.45
CA PHE A 114 17.75 -6.87 -8.37
C PHE A 114 16.83 -5.66 -8.52
N VAL A 115 16.70 -5.12 -9.72
CA VAL A 115 15.83 -4.00 -10.02
C VAL A 115 14.37 -4.38 -9.79
N ALA A 116 13.96 -5.60 -10.17
CA ALA A 116 12.61 -6.10 -9.88
C ALA A 116 12.30 -6.09 -8.38
N ILE A 117 13.23 -6.53 -7.53
CA ILE A 117 13.07 -6.48 -6.06
C ILE A 117 12.87 -5.04 -5.57
N MET A 118 13.59 -4.07 -6.15
CA MET A 118 13.45 -2.66 -5.78
C MET A 118 12.14 -2.04 -6.27
N ILE A 119 11.55 -2.57 -7.34
CA ILE A 119 10.26 -2.11 -7.89
C ILE A 119 9.06 -2.69 -7.10
N ILE A 120 9.23 -3.83 -6.40
CA ILE A 120 8.15 -4.45 -5.60
C ILE A 120 7.41 -3.45 -4.70
N PRO A 121 8.06 -2.55 -3.93
CA PRO A 121 7.35 -1.58 -3.10
C PRO A 121 6.45 -0.63 -3.89
N ILE A 122 6.86 -0.21 -5.10
CA ILE A 122 6.03 0.63 -5.98
C ILE A 122 4.79 -0.14 -6.45
N VAL A 123 4.98 -1.37 -6.93
CA VAL A 123 3.88 -2.22 -7.39
C VAL A 123 2.92 -2.52 -6.25
N PHE A 124 3.44 -2.82 -5.06
CA PHE A 124 2.64 -3.02 -3.85
C PHE A 124 1.84 -1.77 -3.49
N PHE A 125 2.46 -0.59 -3.56
CA PHE A 125 1.79 0.69 -3.32
C PHE A 125 0.65 0.91 -4.33
N LEU A 126 0.89 0.70 -5.62
CA LEU A 126 -0.12 0.82 -6.67
C LEU A 126 -1.30 -0.14 -6.46
N VAL A 127 -1.02 -1.40 -6.15
CA VAL A 127 -2.07 -2.40 -5.87
C VAL A 127 -2.87 -2.01 -4.63
N THR A 128 -2.20 -1.58 -3.57
CA THR A 128 -2.86 -1.09 -2.35
C THR A 128 -3.77 0.09 -2.68
N PHE A 129 -3.30 1.02 -3.51
CA PHE A 129 -4.05 2.17 -3.97
C PHE A 129 -5.33 1.77 -4.73
N ILE A 130 -5.23 0.82 -5.67
CA ILE A 130 -6.38 0.29 -6.42
C ILE A 130 -7.36 -0.41 -5.48
N VAL A 131 -6.86 -1.24 -4.55
CA VAL A 131 -7.70 -1.93 -3.56
C VAL A 131 -8.44 -0.92 -2.68
N PHE A 132 -7.79 0.16 -2.24
CA PHE A 132 -8.43 1.23 -1.49
C PHE A 132 -9.52 1.94 -2.28
N LEU A 133 -9.29 2.25 -3.55
CA LEU A 133 -10.31 2.82 -4.44
C LEU A 133 -11.54 1.91 -4.53
N LEU A 134 -11.32 0.62 -4.77
CA LEU A 134 -12.41 -0.36 -4.81
C LEU A 134 -13.15 -0.45 -3.48
N LEU A 135 -12.44 -0.46 -2.35
CA LEU A 135 -13.06 -0.49 -1.01
C LEU A 135 -13.89 0.76 -0.75
N ILE A 136 -13.44 1.95 -1.17
CA ILE A 136 -14.23 3.18 -1.05
C ILE A 136 -15.53 3.05 -1.84
N LEU A 137 -15.46 2.62 -3.10
CA LEU A 137 -16.63 2.42 -3.95
C LEU A 137 -17.60 1.39 -3.35
N LEU A 138 -17.09 0.23 -2.93
CA LEU A 138 -17.89 -0.82 -2.30
C LEU A 138 -18.53 -0.34 -0.99
N CYS A 139 -17.81 0.47 -0.20
CA CYS A 139 -18.35 1.06 1.02
C CYS A 139 -19.51 1.99 0.74
N GLN A 140 -19.45 2.81 -0.33
CA GLN A 140 -20.56 3.68 -0.74
C GLN A 140 -21.79 2.86 -1.13
N PHE A 141 -21.63 1.82 -1.94
CA PHE A 141 -22.72 0.90 -2.29
C PHE A 141 -23.29 0.20 -1.05
N TYR A 142 -22.43 -0.23 -0.13
CA TYR A 142 -22.86 -0.86 1.12
C TYR A 142 -23.65 0.11 2.02
N VAL A 143 -23.26 1.39 2.10
CA VAL A 143 -24.01 2.42 2.83
C VAL A 143 -25.42 2.57 2.27
N VAL A 144 -25.53 2.71 0.94
CA VAL A 144 -26.83 2.81 0.26
C VAL A 144 -27.67 1.55 0.52
N TYR A 145 -27.05 0.37 0.40
CA TYR A 145 -27.71 -0.91 0.68
C TYR A 145 -28.21 -0.99 2.13
N VAL A 146 -27.39 -0.60 3.12
CA VAL A 146 -27.76 -0.63 4.55
C VAL A 146 -28.89 0.36 4.85
N ILE A 147 -28.84 1.56 4.27
CA ILE A 147 -29.93 2.55 4.42
C ILE A 147 -31.24 1.97 3.86
N TRP A 148 -31.16 1.33 2.70
CA TRP A 148 -32.34 0.78 2.02
C TRP A 148 -32.91 -0.48 2.71
N THR A 149 -32.04 -1.33 3.31
CA THR A 149 -32.44 -2.55 4.02
C THR A 149 -32.73 -2.34 5.49
N LYS A 150 -32.33 -1.21 6.08
CA LYS A 150 -32.61 -0.88 7.49
C LYS A 150 -34.10 -0.78 7.77
N GLU A 151 -34.91 -0.48 6.77
CA GLU A 151 -36.38 -0.62 6.84
C GLU A 151 -36.87 -2.07 7.08
N LYS A 152 -36.01 -3.09 6.85
CA LYS A 152 -36.36 -4.52 6.97
C LYS A 152 -35.73 -5.27 8.16
N GLY A 153 -35.09 -4.58 9.11
CA GLY A 153 -34.73 -5.14 10.43
C GLY A 153 -33.67 -6.28 10.46
N ASN A 154 -32.87 -6.51 9.41
CA ASN A 154 -32.06 -7.70 9.26
C ASN A 154 -30.55 -7.44 9.22
N THR A 155 -29.98 -6.74 10.20
CA THR A 155 -28.50 -6.58 10.29
C THR A 155 -27.94 -7.40 11.43
N LYS A 156 -27.12 -8.41 11.08
CA LYS A 156 -26.42 -9.31 12.02
C LYS A 156 -25.26 -8.68 12.81
N GLU A 157 -24.87 -7.44 12.51
CA GLU A 157 -23.77 -6.75 13.20
C GLU A 157 -24.30 -5.71 14.18
N ASN A 158 -23.89 -5.80 15.45
CA ASN A 158 -24.09 -4.74 16.41
C ASN A 158 -23.37 -3.46 15.94
N TYR A 159 -24.08 -2.31 15.91
CA TYR A 159 -23.53 -1.00 15.52
C TYR A 159 -23.07 -0.85 14.06
N SER A 160 -23.68 -1.57 13.13
CA SER A 160 -23.34 -1.50 11.69
C SER A 160 -23.37 -0.08 11.11
N GLY A 161 -24.31 0.77 11.54
CA GLY A 161 -24.44 2.15 11.07
C GLY A 161 -23.25 3.04 11.42
N TRP A 162 -22.74 2.95 12.67
CA TRP A 162 -21.56 3.68 13.11
C TRP A 162 -20.31 3.23 12.36
N THR A 163 -20.10 1.93 12.24
CA THR A 163 -18.93 1.36 11.55
C THR A 163 -18.92 1.79 10.09
N CYS A 164 -20.09 1.82 9.45
CA CYS A 164 -20.22 2.26 8.07
C CYS A 164 -19.87 3.74 7.91
N ALA A 165 -20.40 4.60 8.78
CA ALA A 165 -20.09 6.03 8.77
C ALA A 165 -18.59 6.29 9.03
N ALA A 166 -17.98 5.57 9.99
CA ALA A 166 -16.57 5.68 10.28
C ALA A 166 -15.72 5.27 9.07
N ARG A 167 -15.99 4.14 8.43
CA ARG A 167 -15.27 3.69 7.22
C ARG A 167 -15.43 4.67 6.07
N PHE A 168 -16.61 5.24 5.90
CA PHE A 168 -16.88 6.21 4.84
C PHE A 168 -16.01 7.47 4.97
N LEU A 169 -15.72 7.93 6.17
CA LEU A 169 -14.85 9.10 6.41
C LEU A 169 -13.37 8.73 6.44
N ILE A 170 -13.01 7.62 7.06
CA ILE A 170 -11.62 7.23 7.33
C ILE A 170 -10.93 6.74 6.06
N TYR A 171 -11.60 5.96 5.21
CA TYR A 171 -10.98 5.41 4.01
C TYR A 171 -10.53 6.49 3.01
N PRO A 172 -11.37 7.48 2.63
CA PRO A 172 -10.92 8.57 1.77
C PRO A 172 -9.81 9.40 2.40
N PHE A 173 -9.85 9.61 3.73
CA PHE A 173 -8.81 10.36 4.42
C PHE A 173 -7.45 9.66 4.33
N ILE A 174 -7.38 8.38 4.67
CA ILE A 174 -6.13 7.59 4.58
C ILE A 174 -5.67 7.47 3.12
N PHE A 175 -6.60 7.31 2.18
CA PHE A 175 -6.30 7.31 0.76
C PHE A 175 -5.62 8.61 0.31
N THR A 176 -6.17 9.76 0.69
CA THR A 176 -5.58 11.07 0.38
C THR A 176 -4.19 11.23 0.99
N LEU A 177 -3.99 10.78 2.23
CA LEU A 177 -2.67 10.77 2.87
C LEU A 177 -1.66 9.90 2.10
N LEU A 178 -2.04 8.69 1.73
CA LEU A 178 -1.19 7.78 0.96
C LEU A 178 -0.86 8.36 -0.41
N PHE A 179 -1.83 8.95 -1.09
CA PHE A 179 -1.63 9.59 -2.39
C PHE A 179 -0.65 10.75 -2.29
N THR A 180 -0.85 11.66 -1.34
CA THR A 180 0.04 12.81 -1.11
C THR A 180 1.46 12.36 -0.76
N PHE A 181 1.58 11.31 0.06
CA PHE A 181 2.88 10.73 0.41
C PHE A 181 3.57 10.11 -0.82
N GLY A 182 2.84 9.32 -1.60
CA GLY A 182 3.35 8.72 -2.84
C GLY A 182 3.82 9.78 -3.85
N ASP A 183 3.02 10.80 -4.08
CA ASP A 183 3.36 11.91 -4.99
C ASP A 183 4.62 12.66 -4.55
N LYS A 184 4.75 12.93 -3.26
CA LYS A 184 5.92 13.62 -2.68
C LYS A 184 7.24 12.84 -2.85
N TYR A 185 7.19 11.52 -2.78
CA TYR A 185 8.40 10.68 -2.75
C TYR A 185 8.69 9.95 -4.06
N LYS A 186 7.78 9.99 -5.06
CA LYS A 186 7.93 9.25 -6.33
C LYS A 186 9.25 9.53 -7.05
N ASP A 187 9.60 10.82 -7.21
CA ASP A 187 10.79 11.22 -7.97
C ASP A 187 12.07 10.83 -7.22
N LYS A 188 12.08 11.04 -5.90
CA LYS A 188 13.21 10.65 -5.05
C LYS A 188 13.45 9.14 -5.09
N TYR A 189 12.38 8.35 -5.05
CA TYR A 189 12.48 6.89 -5.10
C TYR A 189 12.87 6.39 -6.50
N SER A 190 12.34 6.98 -7.56
CA SER A 190 12.69 6.68 -8.94
C SER A 190 14.19 6.95 -9.20
N ASN A 191 14.70 8.10 -8.77
CA ASN A 191 16.12 8.44 -8.88
C ASN A 191 16.99 7.45 -8.11
N PHE A 192 16.58 7.09 -6.88
CA PHE A 192 17.30 6.11 -6.07
C PHE A 192 17.40 4.74 -6.77
N ILE A 193 16.30 4.23 -7.34
CA ILE A 193 16.32 2.97 -8.10
C ILE A 193 17.27 3.08 -9.30
N SER A 194 17.18 4.17 -10.07
CA SER A 194 18.01 4.39 -11.25
C SER A 194 19.50 4.44 -10.91
N GLU A 195 19.90 5.15 -9.85
CA GLU A 195 21.28 5.20 -9.37
C GLU A 195 21.79 3.82 -8.92
N LYS A 196 20.97 3.09 -8.16
CA LYS A 196 21.32 1.75 -7.70
C LYS A 196 21.41 0.75 -8.85
N ALA A 197 20.49 0.82 -9.82
CA ALA A 197 20.54 0.00 -11.01
C ALA A 197 21.85 0.22 -11.79
N LYS A 198 22.29 1.47 -12.01
CA LYS A 198 23.59 1.80 -12.62
C LYS A 198 24.76 1.17 -11.87
N SER A 199 24.78 1.29 -10.53
CA SER A 199 25.80 0.67 -9.69
C SER A 199 25.82 -0.84 -9.85
N TYR A 200 24.66 -1.50 -9.82
CA TYR A 200 24.55 -2.95 -9.97
C TYR A 200 24.99 -3.45 -11.36
N ILE A 201 24.66 -2.71 -12.42
CA ILE A 201 25.14 -3.01 -13.77
C ILE A 201 26.67 -3.02 -13.78
N TYR A 202 27.29 -1.98 -13.21
CA TYR A 202 28.74 -1.87 -13.16
C TYR A 202 29.40 -2.95 -12.30
N ASP A 203 28.80 -3.33 -11.19
CA ASP A 203 29.40 -4.26 -10.22
C ASP A 203 29.19 -5.73 -10.60
N PHE A 204 28.03 -6.09 -11.15
CA PHE A 204 27.65 -7.49 -11.37
C PHE A 204 27.70 -7.95 -12.82
N GLU A 205 27.49 -7.06 -13.79
CA GLU A 205 27.46 -7.44 -15.22
C GLU A 205 28.69 -6.97 -15.99
N ALA A 206 29.26 -5.84 -15.59
CA ALA A 206 30.43 -5.32 -16.29
C ALA A 206 31.71 -6.07 -15.89
N LYS A 207 32.42 -6.60 -16.88
CA LYS A 207 33.66 -7.39 -16.72
C LYS A 207 34.89 -6.52 -16.95
N LYS A 208 35.95 -6.72 -16.14
CA LYS A 208 37.26 -6.05 -16.34
C LYS A 208 38.04 -6.62 -17.54
N HIS A 209 37.85 -7.91 -17.83
CA HIS A 209 38.52 -8.59 -18.90
C HIS A 209 37.53 -8.96 -19.98
N SER A 210 37.70 -8.46 -21.17
CA SER A 210 36.93 -8.76 -22.37
C SER A 210 37.86 -9.03 -23.54
N ARG A 211 37.30 -9.53 -24.65
CA ARG A 211 38.07 -9.69 -25.91
C ARG A 211 38.37 -8.33 -26.56
N CYS A 212 37.72 -7.26 -26.14
CA CYS A 212 37.94 -5.90 -26.63
C CYS A 212 39.03 -5.22 -25.81
N VAL A 213 39.93 -4.49 -26.46
CA VAL A 213 40.88 -3.62 -25.80
C VAL A 213 40.14 -2.42 -25.22
N THR A 214 40.15 -2.29 -23.91
CA THR A 214 39.45 -1.22 -23.20
C THR A 214 40.45 -0.34 -22.48
N PRO A 215 40.17 0.97 -22.34
CA PRO A 215 40.99 1.87 -21.54
C PRO A 215 41.08 1.41 -20.09
N ASP A 216 42.22 1.67 -19.42
CA ASP A 216 42.40 1.35 -18.01
C ASP A 216 41.28 1.98 -17.14
N GLY A 217 40.74 1.18 -16.23
CA GLY A 217 39.67 1.60 -15.35
C GLY A 217 38.24 1.46 -15.91
N THR A 218 38.06 1.03 -17.15
CA THR A 218 36.76 0.75 -17.76
C THR A 218 36.37 -0.72 -17.64
N LYS A 219 35.08 -1.00 -17.61
CA LYS A 219 34.53 -2.36 -17.67
C LYS A 219 33.60 -2.49 -18.89
N VAL A 220 33.54 -3.69 -19.44
CA VAL A 220 32.74 -4.00 -20.63
C VAL A 220 31.54 -4.88 -20.26
N ILE A 221 30.41 -4.58 -20.85
CA ILE A 221 29.21 -5.41 -20.79
C ILE A 221 29.11 -6.14 -22.13
N THR A 222 29.05 -7.45 -22.08
CA THR A 222 28.77 -8.29 -23.26
C THR A 222 27.25 -8.38 -23.41
N ILE A 223 26.74 -7.82 -24.48
CA ILE A 223 25.27 -7.73 -24.71
C ILE A 223 24.82 -8.91 -25.58
N SER A 224 25.70 -9.47 -26.43
CA SER A 224 25.39 -10.64 -27.26
C SER A 224 26.48 -11.71 -27.10
N SER A 225 26.09 -12.96 -27.29
CA SER A 225 26.99 -14.14 -27.31
C SER A 225 27.51 -14.47 -28.70
N ASP A 226 27.29 -13.63 -29.70
CA ASP A 226 27.75 -13.84 -31.09
C ASP A 226 29.23 -13.53 -31.26
#